data_0042f4605abfacf80408059386f05da7
#
_entry.id   0042f4605abfacf80408059386f05da7
#
_cell.length_a   1.000
_cell.length_b   1.000
_cell.length_c   1.000
_cell.angle_alpha   90.00
_cell.angle_beta   90.00
_cell.angle_gamma   90.00
#
_symmetry.space_group_name_H-M   'P 1'
#
loop_
_entity.id
_entity.type
_entity.pdbx_description
1 polymer ?
#
loop_
_entity_poly.entity_id
_entity_poly.type
_entity_poly.pdbx_seq_one_letter_code
_entity_poly.pdbx_strand_id
1 'polypeptide(L)'
;MNLVYTRNIADPDYGVRLVGKNDANAYGFFYANDTITNLLIPGTMRSDFTTLETESENLVGRYRRDFGQNASTFGATVTSRSASDYHNTVVSADMNYRLTSTDLFRVQFAASESEYPTEISEDFEQPDGQFSGNYYLLRYQHNGRNWRFNAYHEDKGEGFRADNGFISQVGTTKSIIGGGYVWIGEEDNWWNRMDVYSDWDITHDQTGQVLEKEFEGSFGINGPMQSFYRVGAGVRDRFWNAQLFRENYRFFDFDIKPLSGLATGFYIDAGHNVDFRNNRLADSLRGGAYVNANIGAHFSISVDHNYRNLSIDAGNIFTANQTDIRLSYQFNIRQRLRLAIIQTDINRNLSLYNEPDDINKNSEFVATQLIYSYKVNPRTLMFIGYSDAGTQFDDIESFVKTNKSVFVKFSYAFKR
;
A
#
# COMPACT_ATOMS: atom_id res chain seq x y z
N MET A 1 -0.67 -11.99 -2.58
CA MET A 1 -0.42 -11.20 -3.81
C MET A 1 -1.72 -10.54 -4.28
N ASN A 2 -1.65 -9.36 -4.86
CA ASN A 2 -2.80 -8.62 -5.39
C ASN A 2 -2.86 -8.75 -6.93
N LEU A 3 -3.70 -9.65 -7.43
CA LEU A 3 -3.89 -9.92 -8.86
C LEU A 3 -4.86 -8.95 -9.55
N VAL A 4 -5.56 -8.12 -8.78
CA VAL A 4 -6.53 -7.15 -9.31
C VAL A 4 -6.36 -5.81 -8.62
N TYR A 5 -5.96 -4.82 -9.37
CA TYR A 5 -5.75 -3.45 -8.90
C TYR A 5 -6.35 -2.46 -9.89
N THR A 6 -7.59 -2.10 -9.67
CA THR A 6 -8.40 -1.33 -10.64
C THR A 6 -7.92 0.10 -10.89
N ARG A 7 -6.92 0.59 -10.14
CA ARG A 7 -6.30 1.90 -10.44
C ARG A 7 -5.37 1.85 -11.66
N ASN A 8 -4.99 0.66 -12.14
CA ASN A 8 -4.28 0.52 -13.41
C ASN A 8 -5.18 0.83 -14.61
N ILE A 9 -6.50 0.75 -14.43
CA ILE A 9 -7.51 1.15 -15.42
C ILE A 9 -7.81 2.62 -15.15
N ALA A 10 -7.25 3.50 -15.98
CA ALA A 10 -7.22 4.92 -15.68
C ALA A 10 -8.31 5.73 -16.39
N ASP A 11 -8.67 5.36 -17.61
CA ASP A 11 -9.62 6.08 -18.44
C ASP A 11 -10.59 5.12 -19.18
N PRO A 12 -11.46 4.41 -18.43
CA PRO A 12 -12.34 3.41 -19.02
C PRO A 12 -13.48 4.06 -19.81
N ASP A 13 -13.62 3.71 -21.08
CA ASP A 13 -14.76 4.06 -21.92
C ASP A 13 -16.04 3.41 -21.41
N TYR A 14 -15.96 2.11 -21.10
CA TYR A 14 -17.07 1.35 -20.55
C TYR A 14 -16.59 0.16 -19.76
N GLY A 15 -17.44 -0.35 -18.89
CA GLY A 15 -17.14 -1.52 -18.11
C GLY A 15 -18.39 -2.17 -17.51
N VAL A 16 -18.26 -3.44 -17.18
CA VAL A 16 -19.31 -4.23 -16.55
C VAL A 16 -18.73 -4.96 -15.33
N ARG A 17 -19.46 -4.92 -14.23
CA ARG A 17 -19.11 -5.67 -13.02
C ARG A 17 -20.31 -6.45 -12.53
N LEU A 18 -20.11 -7.76 -12.33
CA LEU A 18 -21.08 -8.66 -11.73
C LEU A 18 -20.46 -9.30 -10.50
N VAL A 19 -21.17 -9.29 -9.40
CA VAL A 19 -20.77 -9.99 -8.18
C VAL A 19 -21.97 -10.69 -7.58
N GLY A 20 -21.76 -11.90 -7.09
CA GLY A 20 -22.81 -12.67 -6.49
C GLY A 20 -22.29 -13.56 -5.38
N LYS A 21 -23.18 -13.89 -4.44
CA LYS A 21 -22.96 -14.87 -3.40
C LYS A 21 -24.22 -15.73 -3.26
N ASN A 22 -24.04 -17.05 -3.25
CA ASN A 22 -25.08 -18.00 -3.00
C ASN A 22 -24.54 -19.08 -2.06
N ASP A 23 -25.08 -19.14 -0.83
CA ASP A 23 -24.62 -20.01 0.26
C ASP A 23 -23.10 -19.96 0.44
N ALA A 24 -22.42 -21.06 0.14
CA ALA A 24 -20.98 -21.21 0.27
C ALA A 24 -20.19 -20.67 -0.96
N ASN A 25 -20.87 -20.24 -2.03
CA ASN A 25 -20.20 -19.86 -3.28
C ASN A 25 -20.24 -18.35 -3.45
N ALA A 26 -19.11 -17.75 -3.84
CA ALA A 26 -19.01 -16.37 -4.24
C ALA A 26 -18.33 -16.28 -5.62
N TYR A 27 -18.82 -15.41 -6.47
CA TYR A 27 -18.29 -15.21 -7.82
C TYR A 27 -18.26 -13.73 -8.14
N GLY A 28 -17.29 -13.35 -8.92
CA GLY A 28 -17.10 -12.00 -9.42
C GLY A 28 -16.63 -12.05 -10.85
N PHE A 29 -17.14 -11.14 -11.63
CA PHE A 29 -16.72 -10.87 -12.99
C PHE A 29 -16.56 -9.37 -13.15
N PHE A 30 -15.51 -8.94 -13.83
CA PHE A 30 -15.25 -7.56 -14.18
C PHE A 30 -14.68 -7.52 -15.59
N TYR A 31 -15.18 -6.60 -16.38
CA TYR A 31 -14.65 -6.27 -17.70
C TYR A 31 -14.62 -4.75 -17.86
N ALA A 32 -13.56 -4.21 -18.42
CA ALA A 32 -13.46 -2.81 -18.81
C ALA A 32 -12.61 -2.67 -20.07
N ASN A 33 -13.01 -1.75 -20.95
CA ASN A 33 -12.18 -1.23 -22.02
C ASN A 33 -11.55 0.07 -21.50
N ASP A 34 -10.23 0.19 -21.57
CA ASP A 34 -9.46 1.34 -21.11
C ASP A 34 -8.81 2.00 -22.31
N THR A 35 -8.95 3.32 -22.47
CA THR A 35 -8.43 4.06 -23.63
C THR A 35 -6.91 4.18 -23.64
N ILE A 36 -6.29 4.02 -22.48
CA ILE A 36 -4.82 4.01 -22.30
C ILE A 36 -4.37 2.80 -21.51
N THR A 37 -3.18 2.31 -21.76
CA THR A 37 -2.64 1.13 -21.09
C THR A 37 -1.49 1.51 -20.17
N ASN A 38 -1.80 1.70 -18.89
CA ASN A 38 -0.78 1.93 -17.86
C ASN A 38 -0.15 0.61 -17.40
N LEU A 39 1.16 0.52 -17.44
CA LEU A 39 1.93 -0.67 -17.06
C LEU A 39 2.86 -0.36 -15.89
N LEU A 40 2.85 -1.23 -14.89
CA LEU A 40 3.87 -1.32 -13.85
C LEU A 40 4.80 -2.47 -14.24
N ILE A 41 5.99 -2.14 -14.68
CA ILE A 41 7.00 -3.12 -15.13
C ILE A 41 7.85 -3.52 -13.92
N PRO A 42 7.68 -4.73 -13.38
CA PRO A 42 8.44 -5.17 -12.22
C PRO A 42 9.84 -5.64 -12.60
N GLY A 43 10.81 -5.31 -11.79
CA GLY A 43 12.15 -5.89 -11.81
C GLY A 43 12.49 -6.52 -10.46
N THR A 44 13.72 -7.00 -10.29
CA THR A 44 14.17 -7.65 -9.05
C THR A 44 14.37 -6.64 -7.92
N MET A 45 14.90 -5.47 -8.23
CA MET A 45 15.25 -4.44 -7.24
C MET A 45 14.32 -3.24 -7.25
N ARG A 46 13.75 -2.91 -8.38
CA ARG A 46 12.86 -1.76 -8.60
C ARG A 46 11.79 -2.12 -9.63
N SER A 47 10.78 -1.29 -9.71
CA SER A 47 9.79 -1.30 -10.79
C SER A 47 9.83 0.03 -11.52
N ASP A 48 9.51 0.00 -12.80
CA ASP A 48 9.31 1.16 -13.62
C ASP A 48 7.82 1.29 -13.97
N PHE A 49 7.40 2.48 -14.35
CA PHE A 49 6.03 2.75 -14.75
C PHE A 49 6.03 3.39 -16.14
N THR A 50 5.19 2.87 -17.02
CA THR A 50 5.04 3.40 -18.36
C THR A 50 3.58 3.38 -18.82
N THR A 51 3.28 4.08 -19.90
CA THR A 51 1.96 4.16 -20.48
C THR A 51 2.06 3.93 -21.99
N LEU A 52 1.27 2.99 -22.49
CA LEU A 52 1.05 2.83 -23.93
C LEU A 52 -0.20 3.61 -24.31
N GLU A 53 -0.10 4.45 -25.34
CA GLU A 53 -1.23 5.17 -25.92
C GLU A 53 -2.05 4.24 -26.84
N THR A 54 -2.49 3.12 -26.27
CA THR A 54 -3.31 2.13 -26.95
C THR A 54 -4.42 1.64 -26.02
N GLU A 55 -5.58 1.37 -26.59
CA GLU A 55 -6.70 0.79 -25.85
C GLU A 55 -6.38 -0.63 -25.40
N SER A 56 -6.85 -0.99 -24.21
CA SER A 56 -6.76 -2.36 -23.70
C SER A 56 -8.07 -2.86 -23.13
N GLU A 57 -8.32 -4.14 -23.38
CA GLU A 57 -9.41 -4.89 -22.77
C GLU A 57 -8.93 -5.54 -21.48
N ASN A 58 -9.66 -5.35 -20.40
CA ASN A 58 -9.36 -5.84 -19.07
C ASN A 58 -10.47 -6.78 -18.61
N LEU A 59 -10.13 -8.03 -18.32
CA LEU A 59 -11.05 -9.05 -17.87
C LEU A 59 -10.56 -9.67 -16.57
N VAL A 60 -11.49 -9.84 -15.61
CA VAL A 60 -11.25 -10.53 -14.33
C VAL A 60 -12.41 -11.47 -14.04
N GLY A 61 -12.09 -12.73 -13.82
CA GLY A 61 -13.01 -13.74 -13.31
C GLY A 61 -12.52 -14.29 -11.98
N ARG A 62 -13.38 -14.33 -10.96
CA ARG A 62 -13.08 -14.87 -9.63
C ARG A 62 -14.20 -15.79 -9.16
N TYR A 63 -13.82 -16.96 -8.71
CA TYR A 63 -14.69 -17.88 -7.98
C TYR A 63 -14.09 -18.20 -6.62
N ARG A 64 -14.92 -18.28 -5.57
CA ARG A 64 -14.53 -18.72 -4.24
C ARG A 64 -15.63 -19.59 -3.65
N ARG A 65 -15.22 -20.64 -2.99
CA ARG A 65 -16.11 -21.52 -2.22
C ARG A 65 -15.65 -21.59 -0.77
N ASP A 66 -16.59 -21.37 0.14
CA ASP A 66 -16.42 -21.60 1.56
C ASP A 66 -16.71 -23.08 1.85
N PHE A 67 -15.91 -23.73 2.70
CA PHE A 67 -16.08 -25.14 3.04
C PHE A 67 -15.67 -25.43 4.49
N GLY A 68 -16.12 -26.57 5.01
CA GLY A 68 -15.85 -26.98 6.40
C GLY A 68 -16.57 -26.12 7.42
N GLN A 69 -16.42 -26.48 8.70
CA GLN A 69 -17.07 -25.79 9.82
C GLN A 69 -16.31 -24.52 10.26
N ASN A 70 -15.03 -24.42 9.89
CA ASN A 70 -14.13 -23.34 10.31
C ASN A 70 -14.00 -22.23 9.25
N ALA A 71 -14.94 -22.12 8.30
CA ALA A 71 -14.88 -21.12 7.22
C ALA A 71 -13.56 -21.16 6.42
N SER A 72 -13.11 -22.35 6.07
CA SER A 72 -12.03 -22.55 5.10
C SER A 72 -12.51 -22.15 3.70
N THR A 73 -11.61 -21.65 2.87
CA THR A 73 -11.96 -21.19 1.53
C THR A 73 -11.02 -21.75 0.46
N PHE A 74 -11.57 -22.06 -0.69
CA PHE A 74 -10.83 -22.32 -1.92
C PHE A 74 -11.28 -21.31 -2.97
N GLY A 75 -10.34 -20.79 -3.77
CA GLY A 75 -10.61 -19.81 -4.82
C GLY A 75 -9.81 -20.06 -6.08
N ALA A 76 -10.35 -19.59 -7.21
CA ALA A 76 -9.69 -19.51 -8.49
C ALA A 76 -9.90 -18.13 -9.10
N THR A 77 -8.87 -17.59 -9.74
CA THR A 77 -8.91 -16.29 -10.41
C THR A 77 -8.29 -16.42 -11.79
N VAL A 78 -8.91 -15.78 -12.76
CA VAL A 78 -8.33 -15.54 -14.08
C VAL A 78 -8.35 -14.03 -14.31
N THR A 79 -7.25 -13.48 -14.77
CA THR A 79 -7.18 -12.10 -15.27
C THR A 79 -6.59 -12.10 -16.66
N SER A 80 -7.09 -11.25 -17.53
CA SER A 80 -6.53 -11.02 -18.86
C SER A 80 -6.53 -9.52 -19.15
N ARG A 81 -5.43 -9.01 -19.67
CA ARG A 81 -5.30 -7.67 -20.23
C ARG A 81 -4.68 -7.80 -21.60
N SER A 82 -5.29 -7.19 -22.61
CA SER A 82 -4.84 -7.33 -24.01
C SER A 82 -5.06 -6.05 -24.80
N ALA A 83 -4.12 -5.79 -25.72
CA ALA A 83 -4.18 -4.79 -26.77
C ALA A 83 -3.67 -5.42 -28.09
N SER A 84 -3.41 -4.63 -29.14
CA SER A 84 -3.03 -5.16 -30.46
C SER A 84 -1.79 -6.04 -30.46
N ASP A 85 -0.74 -5.64 -29.76
CA ASP A 85 0.60 -6.26 -29.67
C ASP A 85 1.07 -6.48 -28.23
N TYR A 86 0.12 -6.50 -27.33
CA TYR A 86 0.32 -6.68 -25.89
C TYR A 86 -0.70 -7.64 -25.33
N HIS A 87 -0.25 -8.59 -24.51
CA HIS A 87 -1.16 -9.35 -23.66
C HIS A 87 -0.48 -9.79 -22.35
N ASN A 88 -1.30 -9.91 -21.32
CA ASN A 88 -0.96 -10.55 -20.06
C ASN A 88 -2.15 -11.36 -19.56
N THR A 89 -1.98 -12.65 -19.36
CA THR A 89 -3.00 -13.54 -18.81
C THR A 89 -2.45 -14.24 -17.58
N VAL A 90 -3.24 -14.25 -16.50
CA VAL A 90 -2.89 -14.92 -15.24
C VAL A 90 -3.99 -15.87 -14.83
N VAL A 91 -3.60 -17.09 -14.46
CA VAL A 91 -4.48 -18.09 -13.81
C VAL A 91 -3.94 -18.35 -12.41
N SER A 92 -4.81 -18.31 -11.41
CA SER A 92 -4.42 -18.51 -10.01
C SER A 92 -5.42 -19.38 -9.27
N ALA A 93 -4.91 -20.22 -8.37
CA ALA A 93 -5.68 -20.92 -7.36
C ALA A 93 -5.17 -20.53 -5.96
N ASP A 94 -6.10 -20.41 -5.00
CA ASP A 94 -5.73 -20.10 -3.62
C ASP A 94 -6.60 -20.88 -2.63
N MET A 95 -6.04 -21.15 -1.46
CA MET A 95 -6.72 -21.79 -0.37
C MET A 95 -6.37 -21.13 0.96
N ASN A 96 -7.38 -20.88 1.78
CA ASN A 96 -7.21 -20.56 3.20
C ASN A 96 -7.84 -21.71 3.99
N TYR A 97 -7.00 -22.55 4.57
CA TYR A 97 -7.42 -23.71 5.34
C TYR A 97 -7.28 -23.44 6.83
N ARG A 98 -8.41 -23.35 7.53
CA ARG A 98 -8.46 -23.21 8.99
C ARG A 98 -8.48 -24.58 9.64
N LEU A 99 -7.30 -25.03 10.08
CA LEU A 99 -7.16 -26.30 10.78
C LEU A 99 -7.90 -26.27 12.13
N THR A 100 -7.73 -25.16 12.86
CA THR A 100 -8.40 -24.88 14.14
C THR A 100 -8.92 -23.43 14.14
N SER A 101 -9.50 -22.97 15.25
CA SER A 101 -9.85 -21.57 15.43
C SER A 101 -8.62 -20.63 15.48
N THR A 102 -7.45 -21.20 15.79
CA THR A 102 -6.19 -20.46 15.96
C THR A 102 -5.20 -20.67 14.81
N ASP A 103 -5.35 -21.74 14.03
CA ASP A 103 -4.37 -22.18 13.06
C ASP A 103 -4.90 -22.03 11.62
N LEU A 104 -4.18 -21.26 10.82
CA LEU A 104 -4.52 -20.97 9.43
C LEU A 104 -3.33 -21.30 8.52
N PHE A 105 -3.58 -22.14 7.52
CA PHE A 105 -2.72 -22.32 6.36
C PHE A 105 -3.27 -21.53 5.18
N ARG A 106 -2.40 -20.79 4.52
CA ARG A 106 -2.71 -20.12 3.25
C ARG A 106 -1.74 -20.60 2.20
N VAL A 107 -2.31 -20.98 1.07
CA VAL A 107 -1.56 -21.37 -0.13
C VAL A 107 -2.10 -20.57 -1.29
N GLN A 108 -1.22 -20.09 -2.15
CA GLN A 108 -1.59 -19.51 -3.43
C GLN A 108 -0.59 -19.95 -4.48
N PHE A 109 -1.09 -20.27 -5.64
CA PHE A 109 -0.31 -20.51 -6.85
C PHE A 109 -0.88 -19.67 -7.98
N ALA A 110 -0.01 -19.11 -8.82
CA ALA A 110 -0.40 -18.45 -10.06
C ALA A 110 0.61 -18.74 -11.17
N ALA A 111 0.13 -18.75 -12.39
CA ALA A 111 0.94 -18.80 -13.60
C ALA A 111 0.51 -17.65 -14.51
N SER A 112 1.46 -17.03 -15.15
CA SER A 112 1.24 -15.96 -16.11
C SER A 112 1.85 -16.27 -17.46
N GLU A 113 1.23 -15.74 -18.50
CA GLU A 113 1.75 -15.67 -19.87
C GLU A 113 1.63 -14.23 -20.32
N SER A 114 2.69 -13.68 -20.90
CA SER A 114 2.80 -12.27 -21.28
C SER A 114 3.56 -12.09 -22.56
N GLU A 115 3.23 -11.04 -23.30
CA GLU A 115 3.96 -10.52 -24.44
C GLU A 115 3.86 -9.00 -24.40
N TYR A 116 5.00 -8.32 -24.50
CA TYR A 116 5.08 -6.87 -24.52
C TYR A 116 5.46 -6.37 -25.91
N PRO A 117 5.03 -5.15 -26.32
CA PRO A 117 5.55 -4.52 -27.52
C PRO A 117 7.08 -4.40 -27.47
N THR A 118 7.73 -4.43 -28.63
CA THR A 118 9.20 -4.38 -28.76
C THR A 118 9.79 -3.16 -28.04
N GLU A 119 9.14 -2.00 -28.10
CA GLU A 119 9.59 -0.79 -27.39
C GLU A 119 9.66 -0.98 -25.87
N ILE A 120 8.69 -1.68 -25.28
CA ILE A 120 8.68 -1.99 -23.84
C ILE A 120 9.76 -3.02 -23.51
N SER A 121 9.97 -4.02 -24.38
CA SER A 121 10.99 -5.03 -24.17
C SER A 121 12.39 -4.43 -24.24
N GLU A 122 12.65 -3.50 -25.15
CA GLU A 122 13.93 -2.81 -25.30
C GLU A 122 14.18 -1.77 -24.18
N ASP A 123 13.19 -0.89 -23.91
CA ASP A 123 13.35 0.21 -22.96
C ASP A 123 13.42 -0.23 -21.49
N PHE A 124 12.79 -1.36 -21.16
CA PHE A 124 12.67 -1.87 -19.78
C PHE A 124 13.32 -3.24 -19.58
N GLU A 125 14.17 -3.68 -20.50
CA GLU A 125 14.90 -4.96 -20.41
C GLU A 125 13.95 -6.16 -20.15
N GLN A 126 12.77 -6.17 -20.81
CA GLN A 126 11.83 -7.27 -20.68
C GLN A 126 12.13 -8.34 -21.73
N PRO A 127 11.72 -9.62 -21.48
CA PRO A 127 11.86 -10.68 -22.48
C PRO A 127 11.20 -10.30 -23.80
N ASP A 128 11.90 -10.59 -24.91
CA ASP A 128 11.37 -10.41 -26.26
C ASP A 128 10.40 -11.56 -26.60
N GLY A 129 9.27 -11.21 -27.25
CA GLY A 129 8.19 -12.13 -27.56
C GLY A 129 7.45 -12.68 -26.36
N GLN A 130 6.83 -13.84 -26.53
CA GLN A 130 6.01 -14.48 -25.50
C GLN A 130 6.86 -15.12 -24.40
N PHE A 131 6.53 -14.82 -23.14
CA PHE A 131 7.19 -15.40 -21.96
C PHE A 131 6.20 -15.75 -20.87
N SER A 132 6.63 -16.60 -19.94
CA SER A 132 5.78 -17.07 -18.85
C SER A 132 6.51 -17.04 -17.52
N GLY A 133 5.73 -17.03 -16.44
CA GLY A 133 6.26 -17.11 -15.09
C GLY A 133 5.28 -17.70 -14.10
N ASN A 134 5.82 -18.07 -12.95
CA ASN A 134 5.06 -18.69 -11.87
C ASN A 134 5.22 -17.91 -10.58
N TYR A 135 4.22 -18.05 -9.73
CA TYR A 135 4.19 -17.51 -8.39
C TYR A 135 3.65 -18.56 -7.43
N TYR A 136 4.25 -18.69 -6.26
CA TYR A 136 3.64 -19.43 -5.17
C TYR A 136 3.88 -18.77 -3.82
N LEU A 137 2.94 -18.99 -2.90
CA LEU A 137 2.95 -18.55 -1.53
C LEU A 137 2.48 -19.67 -0.62
N LEU A 138 3.26 -19.90 0.43
CA LEU A 138 2.89 -20.76 1.56
C LEU A 138 2.95 -19.93 2.83
N ARG A 139 1.92 -19.98 3.64
CA ARG A 139 1.88 -19.28 4.94
C ARG A 139 1.19 -20.13 5.98
N TYR A 140 1.81 -20.26 7.12
CA TYR A 140 1.19 -20.78 8.33
C TYR A 140 1.11 -19.66 9.38
N GLN A 141 -0.03 -19.55 10.05
CA GLN A 141 -0.26 -18.61 11.14
C GLN A 141 -0.93 -19.33 12.30
N HIS A 142 -0.33 -19.19 13.47
CA HIS A 142 -0.94 -19.53 14.74
C HIS A 142 -1.27 -18.25 15.51
N ASN A 143 -2.54 -18.03 15.85
CA ASN A 143 -3.02 -16.89 16.62
C ASN A 143 -3.76 -17.39 17.87
N GLY A 144 -3.01 -17.96 18.82
CA GLY A 144 -3.52 -18.40 20.11
C GLY A 144 -3.77 -17.21 21.06
N ARG A 145 -4.31 -17.49 22.24
CA ARG A 145 -4.56 -16.47 23.27
C ARG A 145 -3.28 -15.77 23.69
N ASN A 146 -2.23 -16.55 23.94
CA ASN A 146 -0.96 -16.05 24.46
C ASN A 146 0.16 -16.15 23.41
N TRP A 147 0.18 -17.20 22.58
CA TRP A 147 1.21 -17.42 21.59
C TRP A 147 0.76 -17.00 20.19
N ARG A 148 1.69 -16.40 19.46
CA ARG A 148 1.56 -16.10 18.04
C ARG A 148 2.78 -16.64 17.33
N PHE A 149 2.55 -17.20 16.16
CA PHE A 149 3.59 -17.66 15.26
C PHE A 149 3.18 -17.45 13.82
N ASN A 150 4.15 -17.09 12.98
CA ASN A 150 3.98 -16.92 11.55
C ASN A 150 5.19 -17.50 10.83
N ALA A 151 4.92 -18.35 9.84
CA ALA A 151 5.90 -18.77 8.85
C ALA A 151 5.35 -18.46 7.47
N TYR A 152 6.17 -17.84 6.65
CA TYR A 152 5.81 -17.36 5.33
C TYR A 152 6.92 -17.68 4.34
N HIS A 153 6.55 -18.15 3.17
CA HIS A 153 7.45 -18.36 2.04
C HIS A 153 6.76 -17.98 0.76
N GLU A 154 7.38 -17.14 -0.02
CA GLU A 154 6.87 -16.63 -1.30
C GLU A 154 7.97 -16.70 -2.34
N ASP A 155 7.63 -17.18 -3.53
CA ASP A 155 8.49 -17.14 -4.70
C ASP A 155 7.74 -16.44 -5.85
N LYS A 156 8.40 -15.49 -6.46
CA LYS A 156 7.97 -14.78 -7.65
C LYS A 156 9.00 -15.00 -8.74
N GLY A 157 8.69 -15.90 -9.67
CA GLY A 157 9.56 -16.16 -10.81
C GLY A 157 9.88 -14.89 -11.61
N GLU A 158 11.04 -14.86 -12.23
CA GLU A 158 11.53 -13.70 -12.99
C GLU A 158 10.56 -13.30 -14.12
N GLY A 159 9.99 -14.27 -14.84
CA GLY A 159 9.02 -14.05 -15.91
C GLY A 159 7.57 -13.84 -15.44
N PHE A 160 7.29 -13.80 -14.13
CA PHE A 160 5.91 -13.64 -13.66
C PHE A 160 5.42 -12.20 -13.82
N ARG A 161 4.26 -12.02 -14.46
CA ARG A 161 3.59 -10.72 -14.63
C ARG A 161 2.12 -10.82 -14.27
N ALA A 162 1.54 -9.76 -13.69
CA ALA A 162 0.11 -9.66 -13.42
C ALA A 162 -0.34 -8.21 -13.57
N ASP A 163 -0.56 -7.77 -14.80
CA ASP A 163 -0.69 -6.36 -15.17
C ASP A 163 -2.08 -5.77 -14.84
N ASN A 164 -3.08 -6.62 -14.60
CA ASN A 164 -4.32 -6.23 -13.93
C ASN A 164 -4.16 -6.07 -12.40
N GLY A 165 -3.00 -6.48 -11.86
CA GLY A 165 -2.66 -6.45 -10.44
C GLY A 165 -1.68 -5.35 -10.09
N PHE A 166 -1.06 -5.48 -8.92
CA PHE A 166 0.03 -4.62 -8.46
C PHE A 166 1.20 -5.51 -7.99
N ILE A 167 2.16 -5.72 -8.88
CA ILE A 167 3.37 -6.52 -8.65
C ILE A 167 4.56 -5.63 -8.93
N SER A 168 5.23 -5.18 -7.87
CA SER A 168 6.36 -4.26 -7.98
C SER A 168 7.72 -4.95 -8.05
N GLN A 169 7.79 -6.25 -7.74
CA GLN A 169 9.03 -7.03 -7.78
C GLN A 169 8.77 -8.44 -8.25
N VAL A 170 9.69 -8.97 -9.06
CA VAL A 170 9.74 -10.35 -9.54
C VAL A 170 11.19 -10.86 -9.47
N GLY A 171 11.42 -12.14 -9.74
CA GLY A 171 12.75 -12.74 -9.62
C GLY A 171 13.21 -12.83 -8.16
N THR A 172 12.28 -12.98 -7.20
CA THR A 172 12.60 -12.95 -5.76
C THR A 172 11.95 -14.08 -4.99
N THR A 173 12.70 -14.63 -4.04
CA THR A 173 12.21 -15.60 -3.05
C THR A 173 12.31 -14.96 -1.66
N LYS A 174 11.19 -14.84 -0.94
CA LYS A 174 11.12 -14.26 0.41
C LYS A 174 10.67 -15.31 1.43
N SER A 175 11.40 -15.40 2.55
CA SER A 175 11.03 -16.24 3.70
C SER A 175 10.98 -15.41 4.96
N ILE A 176 9.96 -15.63 5.81
CA ILE A 176 9.78 -14.96 7.09
C ILE A 176 9.43 -16.00 8.14
N ILE A 177 10.06 -15.91 9.30
CA ILE A 177 9.68 -16.63 10.52
C ILE A 177 9.56 -15.61 11.63
N GLY A 178 8.40 -15.58 12.30
CA GLY A 178 8.19 -14.67 13.40
C GLY A 178 7.27 -15.24 14.46
N GLY A 179 7.38 -14.70 15.66
CA GLY A 179 6.55 -15.14 16.77
C GLY A 179 6.57 -14.16 17.93
N GLY A 180 5.65 -14.37 18.83
CA GLY A 180 5.51 -13.50 19.98
C GLY A 180 4.66 -14.09 21.09
N TYR A 181 4.69 -13.41 22.22
CA TYR A 181 3.90 -13.78 23.39
C TYR A 181 3.04 -12.59 23.82
N VAL A 182 1.82 -12.89 24.25
CA VAL A 182 0.82 -11.92 24.70
C VAL A 182 0.46 -12.21 26.15
N TRP A 183 0.59 -11.22 27.01
CA TRP A 183 0.06 -11.23 28.35
C TRP A 183 -1.26 -10.48 28.38
N ILE A 184 -2.26 -11.07 28.99
CA ILE A 184 -3.56 -10.44 29.23
C ILE A 184 -3.60 -9.98 30.68
N GLY A 185 -3.87 -8.71 30.88
CA GLY A 185 -3.95 -8.10 32.23
C GLY A 185 -5.15 -8.61 33.02
N GLU A 186 -4.99 -8.68 34.34
CA GLU A 186 -6.04 -8.94 35.30
C GLU A 186 -6.68 -7.62 35.74
N GLU A 187 -7.78 -7.66 36.54
CA GLU A 187 -8.57 -6.47 36.93
C GLU A 187 -7.73 -5.41 37.66
N ASP A 188 -6.72 -5.83 38.42
CA ASP A 188 -5.85 -4.94 39.22
C ASP A 188 -4.69 -4.33 38.41
N ASN A 189 -4.48 -4.75 37.17
CA ASN A 189 -3.42 -4.23 36.33
C ASN A 189 -3.84 -2.91 35.68
N TRP A 190 -2.93 -1.91 35.64
CA TRP A 190 -3.15 -0.68 34.91
C TRP A 190 -3.14 -0.88 33.38
N TRP A 191 -2.55 -1.99 32.92
CA TRP A 191 -2.53 -2.42 31.50
C TRP A 191 -3.50 -3.60 31.32
N ASN A 192 -4.12 -3.69 30.15
CA ASN A 192 -5.02 -4.78 29.80
C ASN A 192 -4.36 -5.80 28.85
N ARG A 193 -3.29 -5.42 28.20
CA ARG A 193 -2.50 -6.31 27.34
C ARG A 193 -1.06 -5.81 27.21
N MET A 194 -0.10 -6.73 27.26
CA MET A 194 1.27 -6.54 26.79
C MET A 194 1.60 -7.58 25.75
N ASP A 195 2.49 -7.28 24.83
CA ASP A 195 3.00 -8.25 23.89
C ASP A 195 4.46 -7.98 23.50
N VAL A 196 5.18 -9.05 23.27
CA VAL A 196 6.47 -9.06 22.60
C VAL A 196 6.33 -9.80 21.29
N TYR A 197 6.91 -9.26 20.23
CA TYR A 197 6.96 -9.90 18.93
C TYR A 197 8.32 -9.70 18.29
N SER A 198 8.82 -10.72 17.60
CA SER A 198 10.00 -10.61 16.76
C SER A 198 9.84 -11.47 15.51
N ASP A 199 10.49 -11.07 14.45
CA ASP A 199 10.61 -11.83 13.22
C ASP A 199 11.99 -11.68 12.59
N TRP A 200 12.29 -12.64 11.77
CA TRP A 200 13.43 -12.69 10.89
C TRP A 200 12.95 -12.97 9.49
N ASP A 201 13.41 -12.16 8.56
CA ASP A 201 13.11 -12.35 7.15
C ASP A 201 14.37 -12.31 6.28
N ILE A 202 14.28 -12.96 5.12
CA ILE A 202 15.32 -12.97 4.11
C ILE A 202 14.69 -13.01 2.72
N THR A 203 15.22 -12.20 1.82
CA THR A 203 14.86 -12.15 0.41
C THR A 203 16.10 -12.38 -0.44
N HIS A 204 16.00 -13.31 -1.39
CA HIS A 204 17.03 -13.59 -2.38
C HIS A 204 16.49 -13.31 -3.78
N ASP A 205 17.40 -13.05 -4.72
CA ASP A 205 17.07 -13.18 -6.14
C ASP A 205 17.16 -14.66 -6.60
N GLN A 206 16.86 -14.91 -7.87
CA GLN A 206 16.89 -16.27 -8.46
C GLN A 206 18.31 -16.85 -8.57
N THR A 207 19.36 -16.02 -8.44
CA THR A 207 20.78 -16.48 -8.41
C THR A 207 21.23 -16.87 -7.01
N GLY A 208 20.42 -16.59 -5.98
CA GLY A 208 20.73 -16.78 -4.58
C GLY A 208 21.42 -15.59 -3.92
N GLN A 209 21.57 -14.45 -4.61
CA GLN A 209 22.07 -13.21 -4.02
C GLN A 209 21.07 -12.71 -2.96
N VAL A 210 21.56 -12.47 -1.74
CA VAL A 210 20.73 -11.83 -0.71
C VAL A 210 20.45 -10.39 -1.09
N LEU A 211 19.17 -10.06 -1.26
CA LEU A 211 18.68 -8.71 -1.52
C LEU A 211 18.34 -7.96 -0.23
N GLU A 212 17.73 -8.66 0.71
CA GLU A 212 17.40 -8.11 2.02
C GLU A 212 17.43 -9.22 3.07
N LYS A 213 17.93 -8.90 4.24
CA LYS A 213 17.87 -9.75 5.43
C LYS A 213 17.63 -8.87 6.64
N GLU A 214 16.59 -9.16 7.42
CA GLU A 214 16.15 -8.34 8.54
C GLU A 214 15.87 -9.18 9.79
N PHE A 215 16.19 -8.61 10.95
CA PHE A 215 15.69 -9.05 12.23
C PHE A 215 15.10 -7.85 12.96
N GLU A 216 13.83 -7.95 13.33
CA GLU A 216 13.11 -6.91 14.08
C GLU A 216 12.50 -7.50 15.35
N GLY A 217 12.47 -6.69 16.42
CA GLY A 217 11.77 -7.02 17.64
C GLY A 217 11.04 -5.80 18.21
N SER A 218 9.87 -6.04 18.84
CA SER A 218 9.09 -4.99 19.46
C SER A 218 8.40 -5.45 20.73
N PHE A 219 8.09 -4.49 21.60
CA PHE A 219 7.30 -4.65 22.81
C PHE A 219 6.17 -3.63 22.82
N GLY A 220 4.95 -4.09 23.05
CA GLY A 220 3.74 -3.29 23.07
C GLY A 220 2.96 -3.38 24.38
N ILE A 221 2.31 -2.28 24.77
CA ILE A 221 1.43 -2.20 25.94
C ILE A 221 0.15 -1.46 25.55
N ASN A 222 -1.01 -2.04 25.94
CA ASN A 222 -2.30 -1.38 25.89
C ASN A 222 -2.73 -1.01 27.32
N GLY A 223 -3.08 0.25 27.55
CA GLY A 223 -3.41 0.81 28.86
C GLY A 223 -4.74 1.55 28.90
N PRO A 224 -4.95 2.39 29.96
CA PRO A 224 -6.16 3.18 30.14
C PRO A 224 -6.40 4.13 28.96
N MET A 225 -7.65 4.61 28.81
CA MET A 225 -8.07 5.53 27.75
C MET A 225 -7.75 4.98 26.34
N GLN A 226 -7.80 3.64 26.17
CA GLN A 226 -7.42 2.95 24.95
C GLN A 226 -6.00 3.33 24.47
N SER A 227 -5.10 3.63 25.43
CA SER A 227 -3.73 3.96 25.07
C SER A 227 -2.96 2.74 24.57
N PHE A 228 -2.07 2.98 23.61
CA PHE A 228 -1.16 2.01 23.06
C PHE A 228 0.24 2.60 23.01
N TYR A 229 1.21 1.84 23.45
CA TYR A 229 2.63 2.16 23.43
C TYR A 229 3.34 1.02 22.74
N ARG A 230 4.24 1.29 21.81
CA ARG A 230 5.10 0.30 21.20
C ARG A 230 6.51 0.85 21.03
N VAL A 231 7.49 0.09 21.45
CA VAL A 231 8.91 0.36 21.19
C VAL A 231 9.51 -0.84 20.47
N GLY A 232 10.39 -0.61 19.54
CA GLY A 232 11.06 -1.67 18.83
C GLY A 232 12.38 -1.22 18.21
N ALA A 233 13.13 -2.21 17.73
CA ALA A 233 14.38 -2.00 17.03
C ALA A 233 14.61 -3.13 16.03
N GLY A 234 15.38 -2.85 14.99
CA GLY A 234 15.76 -3.82 13.99
C GLY A 234 17.14 -3.56 13.40
N VAL A 235 17.65 -4.61 12.77
CA VAL A 235 18.86 -4.58 11.95
C VAL A 235 18.53 -5.18 10.62
N ARG A 236 18.83 -4.45 9.54
CA ARG A 236 18.55 -4.88 8.18
C ARG A 236 19.78 -4.73 7.30
N ASP A 237 20.15 -5.80 6.61
CA ASP A 237 21.11 -5.77 5.52
C ASP A 237 20.32 -5.64 4.21
N ARG A 238 20.63 -4.62 3.41
CA ARG A 238 19.96 -4.33 2.13
C ARG A 238 20.96 -4.20 1.01
N PHE A 239 20.77 -4.98 -0.04
CA PHE A 239 21.58 -4.94 -1.24
C PHE A 239 21.06 -3.86 -2.20
N TRP A 240 21.94 -3.03 -2.70
CA TRP A 240 21.63 -2.03 -3.69
C TRP A 240 22.87 -1.68 -4.50
N ASN A 241 22.77 -1.61 -5.83
CA ASN A 241 23.83 -1.23 -6.75
C ASN A 241 25.17 -1.92 -6.42
N ALA A 242 25.15 -3.27 -6.39
CA ALA A 242 26.28 -4.15 -6.09
C ALA A 242 26.92 -3.98 -4.69
N GLN A 243 26.25 -3.31 -3.78
CA GLN A 243 26.73 -3.08 -2.40
C GLN A 243 25.70 -3.53 -1.37
N LEU A 244 26.17 -4.09 -0.25
CA LEU A 244 25.32 -4.44 0.90
C LEU A 244 25.44 -3.35 1.97
N PHE A 245 24.30 -2.73 2.31
CA PHE A 245 24.20 -1.70 3.34
C PHE A 245 23.59 -2.28 4.60
N ARG A 246 24.15 -1.93 5.75
CA ARG A 246 23.62 -2.33 7.06
C ARG A 246 22.91 -1.17 7.72
N GLU A 247 21.60 -1.27 7.84
CA GLU A 247 20.71 -0.32 8.51
C GLU A 247 20.41 -0.83 9.93
N ASN A 248 20.54 0.04 10.93
CA ASN A 248 20.04 -0.18 12.28
C ASN A 248 18.98 0.88 12.54
N TYR A 249 17.86 0.49 13.11
CA TYR A 249 16.77 1.43 13.38
C TYR A 249 16.07 1.10 14.69
N ARG A 250 15.40 2.10 15.23
CA ARG A 250 14.55 2.01 16.40
C ARG A 250 13.32 2.86 16.20
N PHE A 251 12.21 2.44 16.78
CA PHE A 251 10.95 3.13 16.66
C PHE A 251 10.17 3.17 17.96
N PHE A 252 9.30 4.16 18.07
CA PHE A 252 8.35 4.33 19.15
C PHE A 252 7.02 4.81 18.56
N ASP A 253 5.91 4.16 18.94
CA ASP A 253 4.55 4.55 18.60
C ASP A 253 3.75 4.80 19.87
N PHE A 254 2.89 5.80 19.83
CA PHE A 254 1.97 6.15 20.89
C PHE A 254 0.61 6.55 20.33
N ASP A 255 -0.46 5.97 20.86
CA ASP A 255 -1.86 6.31 20.56
C ASP A 255 -2.65 6.42 21.86
N ILE A 256 -3.64 7.32 21.90
CA ILE A 256 -4.53 7.48 23.03
C ILE A 256 -5.90 8.03 22.60
N LYS A 257 -6.96 7.63 23.31
CA LYS A 257 -8.31 8.21 23.23
C LYS A 257 -8.73 8.75 24.59
N PRO A 258 -8.25 9.93 24.97
CA PRO A 258 -8.48 10.48 26.32
C PRO A 258 -9.93 10.84 26.58
N LEU A 259 -10.71 11.12 25.53
CA LEU A 259 -12.11 11.50 25.59
C LEU A 259 -12.92 10.79 24.50
N SER A 260 -14.23 10.65 24.74
CA SER A 260 -15.15 10.24 23.66
C SER A 260 -15.09 11.27 22.52
N GLY A 261 -14.72 10.82 21.34
CA GLY A 261 -14.60 11.68 20.15
C GLY A 261 -13.24 12.34 19.96
N LEU A 262 -12.23 12.09 20.81
CA LEU A 262 -10.86 12.55 20.61
C LEU A 262 -9.89 11.37 20.56
N ALA A 263 -9.17 11.22 19.47
CA ALA A 263 -8.06 10.29 19.32
C ALA A 263 -6.82 11.05 18.84
N THR A 264 -5.67 10.78 19.42
CA THR A 264 -4.39 11.37 19.03
C THR A 264 -3.27 10.36 19.22
N GLY A 265 -2.20 10.53 18.46
CA GLY A 265 -1.03 9.69 18.55
C GLY A 265 0.13 10.29 17.80
N PHE A 266 1.28 9.70 18.01
CA PHE A 266 2.49 10.02 17.25
C PHE A 266 3.39 8.79 17.11
N TYR A 267 4.24 8.80 16.10
CA TYR A 267 5.32 7.84 15.95
C TYR A 267 6.63 8.57 15.66
N ILE A 268 7.73 7.91 15.97
CA ILE A 268 9.07 8.34 15.63
C ILE A 268 9.92 7.10 15.29
N ASP A 269 10.63 7.18 14.16
CA ASP A 269 11.63 6.19 13.73
C ASP A 269 12.96 6.91 13.57
N ALA A 270 14.03 6.35 14.11
CA ALA A 270 15.37 6.89 13.99
C ALA A 270 16.39 5.77 13.74
N GLY A 271 17.38 6.04 12.90
CA GLY A 271 18.44 5.09 12.56
C GLY A 271 19.02 5.35 11.20
N HIS A 272 19.42 4.29 10.51
CA HIS A 272 20.00 4.39 9.17
C HIS A 272 19.00 4.03 8.09
N ASN A 273 19.19 4.60 6.91
CA ASN A 273 18.47 4.23 5.69
C ASN A 273 19.39 4.42 4.48
N VAL A 274 19.23 3.59 3.45
CA VAL A 274 19.96 3.76 2.20
C VAL A 274 19.45 4.99 1.47
N ASP A 275 20.37 5.89 1.14
CA ASP A 275 20.17 6.95 0.15
C ASP A 275 20.39 6.33 -1.24
N PHE A 276 19.30 5.76 -1.78
CA PHE A 276 19.34 4.99 -3.04
C PHE A 276 19.86 5.79 -4.23
N ARG A 277 19.56 7.10 -4.27
CA ARG A 277 19.97 7.96 -5.38
C ARG A 277 21.48 8.20 -5.40
N ASN A 278 22.08 8.27 -4.20
CA ASN A 278 23.50 8.54 -4.06
C ASN A 278 24.32 7.30 -3.67
N ASN A 279 23.70 6.11 -3.62
CA ASN A 279 24.31 4.83 -3.32
C ASN A 279 25.15 4.84 -2.03
N ARG A 280 24.58 5.31 -0.92
CA ARG A 280 25.27 5.42 0.36
C ARG A 280 24.32 5.21 1.54
N LEU A 281 24.88 4.90 2.71
CA LEU A 281 24.13 4.90 3.97
C LEU A 281 23.98 6.34 4.48
N ALA A 282 22.81 6.64 5.05
CA ALA A 282 22.50 7.93 5.64
C ALA A 282 21.73 7.76 6.95
N ASP A 283 21.83 8.76 7.84
CA ASP A 283 20.99 8.85 9.02
C ASP A 283 19.56 9.25 8.62
N SER A 284 18.58 8.59 9.20
CA SER A 284 17.16 8.79 8.90
C SER A 284 16.40 9.10 10.18
N LEU A 285 15.60 10.16 10.13
CA LEU A 285 14.59 10.46 11.13
C LEU A 285 13.24 10.60 10.44
N ARG A 286 12.26 9.79 10.88
CA ARG A 286 10.86 9.88 10.46
C ARG A 286 10.00 10.10 11.70
N GLY A 287 8.96 10.87 11.57
CA GLY A 287 7.99 11.05 12.63
C GLY A 287 6.66 11.50 12.06
N GLY A 288 5.61 11.26 12.80
CA GLY A 288 4.29 11.75 12.45
C GLY A 288 3.42 11.87 13.67
N ALA A 289 2.45 12.75 13.60
CA ALA A 289 1.45 12.96 14.64
C ALA A 289 0.07 13.16 14.02
N TYR A 290 -0.95 12.70 14.69
CA TYR A 290 -2.32 12.91 14.26
C TYR A 290 -3.25 13.33 15.39
N VAL A 291 -4.30 14.03 15.01
CA VAL A 291 -5.44 14.37 15.86
C VAL A 291 -6.73 14.14 15.10
N ASN A 292 -7.60 13.31 15.67
CA ASN A 292 -8.96 13.09 15.20
C ASN A 292 -9.93 13.52 16.28
N ALA A 293 -10.80 14.50 15.98
CA ALA A 293 -11.75 15.02 16.94
C ALA A 293 -13.15 15.15 16.34
N ASN A 294 -14.16 14.73 17.14
CA ASN A 294 -15.56 15.02 16.89
C ASN A 294 -16.03 16.09 17.88
N ILE A 295 -16.44 17.24 17.37
CA ILE A 295 -16.85 18.40 18.17
C ILE A 295 -18.37 18.53 18.06
N GLY A 296 -19.05 18.19 19.16
CA GLY A 296 -20.49 18.08 19.17
C GLY A 296 -21.01 16.99 18.23
N ALA A 297 -22.22 17.16 17.71
CA ALA A 297 -22.91 16.19 16.85
C ALA A 297 -22.61 16.41 15.35
N HIS A 298 -21.96 17.50 14.99
CA HIS A 298 -21.93 17.97 13.61
C HIS A 298 -20.54 18.11 12.99
N PHE A 299 -19.53 18.44 13.78
CA PHE A 299 -18.23 18.77 13.25
C PHE A 299 -17.19 17.69 13.56
N SER A 300 -16.42 17.27 12.55
CA SER A 300 -15.26 16.42 12.74
C SER A 300 -14.03 17.00 12.04
N ILE A 301 -12.89 16.87 12.69
CA ILE A 301 -11.58 17.27 12.19
C ILE A 301 -10.62 16.09 12.29
N SER A 302 -9.83 15.89 11.24
CA SER A 302 -8.66 15.00 11.21
C SER A 302 -7.49 15.82 10.70
N VAL A 303 -6.39 15.81 11.43
CA VAL A 303 -5.13 16.40 11.03
C VAL A 303 -4.05 15.35 11.19
N ASP A 304 -3.33 15.08 10.12
CA ASP A 304 -2.19 14.18 10.09
C ASP A 304 -0.97 14.94 9.57
N HIS A 305 0.14 14.91 10.31
CA HIS A 305 1.40 15.51 9.88
C HIS A 305 2.50 14.47 9.90
N ASN A 306 3.27 14.38 8.80
CA ASN A 306 4.40 13.48 8.64
C ASN A 306 5.65 14.29 8.32
N TYR A 307 6.74 13.95 8.97
CA TYR A 307 8.07 14.51 8.80
C TYR A 307 9.06 13.43 8.41
N ARG A 308 9.96 13.72 7.48
CA ARG A 308 11.08 12.86 7.12
C ARG A 308 12.33 13.69 6.89
N ASN A 309 13.43 13.27 7.48
CA ASN A 309 14.76 13.83 7.25
C ASN A 309 15.73 12.69 6.89
N LEU A 310 16.62 12.98 5.97
CA LEU A 310 17.75 12.13 5.63
C LEU A 310 19.01 12.98 5.66
N SER A 311 20.07 12.54 6.38
CA SER A 311 21.28 13.32 6.59
C SER A 311 22.54 12.44 6.57
N ILE A 312 23.68 13.09 6.36
CA ILE A 312 25.03 12.53 6.49
C ILE A 312 25.85 13.53 7.31
N ASP A 313 27.10 13.19 7.69
CA ASP A 313 28.01 14.09 8.43
C ASP A 313 28.14 15.48 7.78
N ALA A 314 28.09 15.55 6.44
CA ALA A 314 28.19 16.80 5.68
C ALA A 314 26.91 17.66 5.72
N GLY A 315 25.80 17.17 6.28
CA GLY A 315 24.55 17.91 6.46
C GLY A 315 23.30 17.15 5.98
N ASN A 316 22.16 17.85 6.00
CA ASN A 316 20.89 17.31 5.57
C ASN A 316 20.85 17.11 4.06
N ILE A 317 20.51 15.90 3.61
CA ILE A 317 20.29 15.61 2.20
C ILE A 317 18.93 16.17 1.79
N PHE A 318 17.89 15.85 2.55
CA PHE A 318 16.56 16.45 2.37
C PHE A 318 15.74 16.43 3.66
N THR A 319 14.77 17.34 3.68
CA THR A 319 13.68 17.35 4.66
C THR A 319 12.36 17.38 3.89
N ALA A 320 11.42 16.53 4.29
CA ALA A 320 10.08 16.47 3.71
C ALA A 320 9.02 16.56 4.80
N ASN A 321 7.99 17.37 4.55
CA ASN A 321 6.81 17.53 5.38
C ASN A 321 5.56 17.20 4.56
N GLN A 322 4.61 16.50 5.15
CA GLN A 322 3.29 16.30 4.56
C GLN A 322 2.23 16.54 5.63
N THR A 323 1.28 17.39 5.31
CA THR A 323 0.12 17.67 6.18
C THR A 323 -1.16 17.36 5.44
N ASP A 324 -2.03 16.51 6.04
CA ASP A 324 -3.38 16.19 5.55
C ASP A 324 -4.39 16.73 6.57
N ILE A 325 -5.25 17.66 6.13
CA ILE A 325 -6.31 18.26 6.95
C ILE A 325 -7.65 17.87 6.33
N ARG A 326 -8.50 17.25 7.12
CA ARG A 326 -9.87 16.91 6.72
C ARG A 326 -10.87 17.46 7.71
N LEU A 327 -11.75 18.31 7.21
CA LEU A 327 -12.85 18.90 7.96
C LEU A 327 -14.16 18.36 7.42
N SER A 328 -15.06 17.95 8.29
CA SER A 328 -16.41 17.53 7.89
C SER A 328 -17.46 18.21 8.76
N TYR A 329 -18.48 18.74 8.13
CA TYR A 329 -19.63 19.28 8.80
C TYR A 329 -20.91 18.54 8.37
N GLN A 330 -21.57 17.89 9.32
CA GLN A 330 -22.81 17.16 9.14
C GLN A 330 -23.97 18.08 9.50
N PHE A 331 -24.65 18.67 8.53
CA PHE A 331 -25.83 19.54 8.76
C PHE A 331 -26.99 18.76 9.39
N ASN A 332 -27.21 17.54 8.90
CA ASN A 332 -28.21 16.59 9.37
C ASN A 332 -27.90 15.19 8.80
N ILE A 333 -28.78 14.20 9.06
CA ILE A 333 -28.60 12.80 8.61
C ILE A 333 -28.49 12.63 7.08
N ARG A 334 -28.80 13.67 6.31
CA ARG A 334 -28.82 13.65 4.83
C ARG A 334 -27.74 14.51 4.20
N GLN A 335 -27.24 15.53 4.88
CA GLN A 335 -26.38 16.57 4.27
C GLN A 335 -25.04 16.63 5.00
N ARG A 336 -23.96 16.58 4.23
CA ARG A 336 -22.59 16.67 4.71
C ARG A 336 -21.73 17.50 3.76
N LEU A 337 -20.93 18.38 4.32
CA LEU A 337 -19.86 19.10 3.63
C LEU A 337 -18.52 18.55 4.13
N ARG A 338 -17.60 18.27 3.23
CA ARG A 338 -16.23 17.82 3.53
C ARG A 338 -15.22 18.66 2.77
N LEU A 339 -14.23 19.18 3.48
CA LEU A 339 -13.03 19.79 2.94
C LEU A 339 -11.84 18.88 3.24
N ALA A 340 -10.99 18.61 2.26
CA ALA A 340 -9.71 17.95 2.43
C ALA A 340 -8.63 18.83 1.79
N ILE A 341 -7.51 19.01 2.49
CA ILE A 341 -6.33 19.73 2.02
C ILE A 341 -5.13 18.86 2.31
N ILE A 342 -4.33 18.58 1.30
CA ILE A 342 -3.05 17.88 1.43
C ILE A 342 -1.98 18.83 0.95
N GLN A 343 -0.96 19.06 1.78
CA GLN A 343 0.23 19.83 1.43
C GLN A 343 1.46 18.95 1.63
N THR A 344 2.34 18.93 0.65
CA THR A 344 3.67 18.31 0.74
C THR A 344 4.71 19.35 0.39
N ASP A 345 5.74 19.45 1.22
CA ASP A 345 6.90 20.32 1.05
C ASP A 345 8.18 19.49 1.16
N ILE A 346 9.09 19.64 0.21
CA ILE A 346 10.38 18.93 0.21
C ILE A 346 11.48 19.94 -0.09
N ASN A 347 12.45 20.03 0.82
CA ASN A 347 13.65 20.84 0.66
C ASN A 347 14.89 19.93 0.58
N ARG A 348 15.75 20.14 -0.42
CA ARG A 348 16.94 19.32 -0.70
C ARG A 348 18.20 20.18 -0.74
N ASN A 349 19.29 19.61 -0.23
CA ASN A 349 20.63 20.21 -0.39
C ASN A 349 21.30 19.61 -1.62
N LEU A 350 21.20 20.28 -2.76
CA LEU A 350 21.70 19.80 -4.05
C LEU A 350 23.20 19.51 -4.04
N SER A 351 23.99 20.18 -3.18
CA SER A 351 25.43 19.93 -3.08
C SER A 351 25.80 18.53 -2.55
N LEU A 352 24.81 17.81 -2.00
CA LEU A 352 24.96 16.46 -1.47
C LEU A 352 24.44 15.36 -2.42
N TYR A 353 24.04 15.73 -3.65
CA TYR A 353 23.61 14.81 -4.67
C TYR A 353 24.70 14.59 -5.72
N ASN A 354 24.88 13.35 -6.13
CA ASN A 354 25.85 12.99 -7.18
C ASN A 354 25.45 13.56 -8.55
N GLU A 355 24.15 13.61 -8.83
CA GLU A 355 23.53 14.13 -10.04
C GLU A 355 22.45 15.14 -9.68
N PRO A 356 22.83 16.42 -9.43
CA PRO A 356 21.88 17.43 -8.95
C PRO A 356 21.00 18.03 -10.05
N ASP A 357 21.40 17.95 -11.32
CA ASP A 357 20.81 18.71 -12.44
C ASP A 357 19.32 18.35 -12.68
N ASP A 358 18.94 17.11 -12.40
CA ASP A 358 17.55 16.62 -12.55
C ASP A 358 16.73 16.70 -11.26
N ILE A 359 17.19 17.52 -10.29
CA ILE A 359 16.53 17.59 -8.97
C ILE A 359 16.16 19.02 -8.63
N ASN A 360 14.89 19.25 -8.30
CA ASN A 360 14.48 20.52 -7.73
C ASN A 360 14.93 20.62 -6.27
N LYS A 361 15.56 21.74 -5.90
CA LYS A 361 15.93 22.05 -4.52
C LYS A 361 14.70 22.11 -3.62
N ASN A 362 13.67 22.81 -4.07
CA ASN A 362 12.40 22.92 -3.39
C ASN A 362 11.29 22.33 -4.24
N SER A 363 10.38 21.61 -3.62
CA SER A 363 9.20 21.08 -4.29
C SER A 363 8.01 21.23 -3.35
N GLU A 364 6.97 21.91 -3.77
CA GLU A 364 5.72 22.04 -3.03
C GLU A 364 4.56 21.49 -3.87
N PHE A 365 3.68 20.75 -3.21
CA PHE A 365 2.44 20.23 -3.78
C PHE A 365 1.30 20.54 -2.83
N VAL A 366 0.21 21.08 -3.36
CA VAL A 366 -1.03 21.31 -2.60
C VAL A 366 -2.19 20.75 -3.40
N ALA A 367 -3.04 19.95 -2.74
CA ALA A 367 -4.30 19.50 -3.30
C ALA A 367 -5.46 19.85 -2.36
N THR A 368 -6.53 20.35 -2.93
CA THR A 368 -7.75 20.72 -2.19
C THR A 368 -8.96 20.02 -2.80
N GLN A 369 -9.83 19.51 -1.95
CA GLN A 369 -11.09 18.91 -2.36
C GLN A 369 -12.22 19.38 -1.44
N LEU A 370 -13.28 19.95 -2.02
CA LEU A 370 -14.51 20.32 -1.33
C LEU A 370 -15.67 19.50 -1.89
N ILE A 371 -16.34 18.71 -1.05
CA ILE A 371 -17.45 17.85 -1.48
C ILE A 371 -18.66 18.12 -0.58
N TYR A 372 -19.76 18.49 -1.22
CA TYR A 372 -21.09 18.44 -0.62
C TYR A 372 -21.79 17.15 -1.04
N SER A 373 -22.31 16.41 -0.07
CA SER A 373 -23.06 15.18 -0.29
C SER A 373 -24.49 15.30 0.26
N TYR A 374 -25.44 14.87 -0.55
CA TYR A 374 -26.84 14.83 -0.21
C TYR A 374 -27.43 13.43 -0.36
N LYS A 375 -27.92 12.86 0.72
CA LYS A 375 -28.62 11.58 0.74
C LYS A 375 -30.10 11.80 0.53
N VAL A 376 -30.56 11.66 -0.70
CA VAL A 376 -31.98 11.79 -1.07
C VAL A 376 -32.82 10.74 -0.34
N ASN A 377 -32.35 9.49 -0.37
CA ASN A 377 -32.90 8.34 0.35
C ASN A 377 -31.77 7.30 0.58
N PRO A 378 -31.99 6.19 1.29
CA PRO A 378 -30.94 5.20 1.55
C PRO A 378 -30.25 4.62 0.30
N ARG A 379 -30.85 4.76 -0.89
CA ARG A 379 -30.36 4.22 -2.16
C ARG A 379 -29.85 5.26 -3.14
N THR A 380 -30.15 6.55 -2.87
CA THR A 380 -29.83 7.64 -3.80
C THR A 380 -28.96 8.67 -3.10
N LEU A 381 -27.76 8.84 -3.62
CA LEU A 381 -26.78 9.82 -3.15
C LEU A 381 -26.45 10.78 -4.29
N MET A 382 -26.38 12.05 -3.99
CA MET A 382 -25.88 13.10 -4.86
C MET A 382 -24.62 13.71 -4.26
N PHE A 383 -23.64 13.94 -5.10
CA PHE A 383 -22.41 14.62 -4.73
C PHE A 383 -22.18 15.79 -5.67
N ILE A 384 -21.81 16.93 -5.11
CA ILE A 384 -21.29 18.09 -5.86
C ILE A 384 -19.90 18.33 -5.28
N GLY A 385 -18.89 18.35 -6.12
CA GLY A 385 -17.52 18.49 -5.68
C GLY A 385 -16.74 19.48 -6.52
N TYR A 386 -15.77 20.09 -5.87
CA TYR A 386 -14.69 20.87 -6.44
C TYR A 386 -13.37 20.25 -5.99
N SER A 387 -12.44 20.12 -6.89
CA SER A 387 -11.06 19.76 -6.54
C SER A 387 -10.08 20.60 -7.36
N ASP A 388 -8.97 20.97 -6.74
CA ASP A 388 -7.81 21.51 -7.42
C ASP A 388 -6.52 20.91 -6.86
N ALA A 389 -5.50 20.91 -7.68
CA ALA A 389 -4.14 20.56 -7.30
C ALA A 389 -3.17 21.51 -8.01
N GLY A 390 -2.02 21.72 -7.42
CA GLY A 390 -0.97 22.49 -8.02
C GLY A 390 0.38 22.17 -7.41
N THR A 391 1.42 22.56 -8.13
CA THR A 391 2.81 22.35 -7.78
C THR A 391 3.61 23.62 -7.91
N GLN A 392 4.67 23.73 -7.14
CA GLN A 392 5.72 24.74 -7.29
C GLN A 392 7.07 24.05 -7.20
N PHE A 393 7.94 24.36 -8.16
CA PHE A 393 9.33 23.90 -8.22
C PHE A 393 10.26 25.10 -8.33
N ASP A 394 11.58 24.90 -8.26
CA ASP A 394 12.57 25.97 -8.24
C ASP A 394 12.53 26.89 -9.47
N ASP A 395 12.16 26.36 -10.63
CA ASP A 395 12.05 27.07 -11.92
C ASP A 395 10.71 27.83 -12.08
N ILE A 396 9.81 27.73 -11.11
CA ILE A 396 8.47 28.31 -11.13
C ILE A 396 8.35 29.37 -10.03
N GLU A 397 8.28 30.66 -10.41
CA GLU A 397 8.20 31.80 -9.47
C GLU A 397 6.93 31.78 -8.59
N SER A 398 5.87 31.10 -9.05
CA SER A 398 4.60 31.04 -8.33
C SER A 398 3.96 29.66 -8.44
N PHE A 399 3.12 29.33 -7.47
CA PHE A 399 2.36 28.09 -7.45
C PHE A 399 1.48 27.94 -8.71
N VAL A 400 1.72 26.88 -9.50
CA VAL A 400 0.98 26.60 -10.72
C VAL A 400 -0.08 25.54 -10.48
N LYS A 401 -1.33 25.86 -10.80
CA LYS A 401 -2.43 24.91 -10.76
C LYS A 401 -2.33 23.91 -11.91
N THR A 402 -2.15 22.65 -11.58
CA THR A 402 -2.00 21.55 -12.55
C THR A 402 -3.34 20.88 -12.89
N ASN A 403 -4.30 20.94 -11.96
CA ASN A 403 -5.63 20.35 -12.18
C ASN A 403 -6.70 21.20 -11.48
N LYS A 404 -7.86 21.32 -12.10
CA LYS A 404 -9.05 21.96 -11.52
C LYS A 404 -10.29 21.28 -12.09
N SER A 405 -11.14 20.73 -11.24
CA SER A 405 -12.39 20.09 -11.66
C SER A 405 -13.57 20.47 -10.78
N VAL A 406 -14.74 20.53 -11.41
CA VAL A 406 -16.05 20.57 -10.76
C VAL A 406 -16.84 19.39 -11.27
N PHE A 407 -17.44 18.63 -10.37
CA PHE A 407 -18.21 17.45 -10.76
C PHE A 407 -19.54 17.35 -10.01
N VAL A 408 -20.49 16.70 -10.66
CA VAL A 408 -21.76 16.26 -10.06
C VAL A 408 -21.89 14.77 -10.30
N LYS A 409 -22.16 14.01 -9.23
CA LYS A 409 -22.30 12.55 -9.29
C LYS A 409 -23.63 12.14 -8.65
N PHE A 410 -24.38 11.30 -9.34
CA PHE A 410 -25.54 10.60 -8.80
C PHE A 410 -25.20 9.10 -8.65
N SER A 411 -25.54 8.55 -7.50
CA SER A 411 -25.41 7.12 -7.24
C SER A 411 -26.76 6.58 -6.83
N TYR A 412 -27.25 5.54 -7.52
CA TYR A 412 -28.51 4.88 -7.22
C TYR A 412 -28.30 3.37 -7.10
N ALA A 413 -28.78 2.78 -5.99
CA ALA A 413 -28.74 1.34 -5.79
C ALA A 413 -30.10 0.72 -6.10
N PHE A 414 -30.15 -0.13 -7.12
CA PHE A 414 -31.33 -0.94 -7.44
C PHE A 414 -31.43 -2.09 -6.42
N LYS A 415 -32.63 -2.32 -5.90
CA LYS A 415 -32.93 -3.51 -5.11
C LYS A 415 -33.76 -4.45 -5.98
N ARG A 416 -33.30 -5.66 -6.17
CA ARG A 416 -34.10 -6.77 -6.62
C ARG A 416 -34.89 -7.36 -5.47
#